data_c8091d0c66195c8686ed0a3d2ebf10c0
#
_entry.id   c8091d0c66195c8686ed0a3d2ebf10c0
#
_cell.length_a   1.000
_cell.length_b   1.000
_cell.length_c   1.000
_cell.angle_alpha   90.00
_cell.angle_beta   90.00
_cell.angle_gamma   90.00
#
_symmetry.space_group_name_H-M   'P 1'
#
loop_
_entity.id
_entity.type
_entity.pdbx_description
1 polymer ?
#
loop_
_entity_poly.entity_id
_entity_poly.type
_entity_poly.pdbx_seq_one_letter_code
_entity_poly.pdbx_strand_id
1 'polypeptide(L)'
;MKPLGQGDPLRLGPYRLHGVLGEGGMGKVYFGADAAGRPAAVKVLLPELAHDGHLADRFLREARTAQAVTSQGVAHVLAAELEGGRPWIATEFLAGPTLDDAVTRFGPLGDAAVRELARSLARTLQDVHTTGLVHRDVKPPNVVLTSRGPRLIDFGIARPEHGLTLTRTGQIPVTPGYGAPEQVLGRRVGPAADVFSLGAVLAFAAGGRPAYTGAEITAVLYEVVHGEPDLGAVPEALRHLLIPCFAKDPAARPLPGQVAEAAAAPGRPEKLWKSGPLGDEIRQREAAATAVHTRAPPETPMGRLSVRGRADAFYVIG
;
A
#
# COMPACT_ATOMS: atom_id res chain seq x y z
N MET A 1 15.94 -3.91 0.74
CA MET A 1 15.50 -5.29 0.50
C MET A 1 16.37 -6.23 1.33
N LYS A 2 15.74 -7.12 2.12
CA LYS A 2 16.44 -8.14 2.92
C LYS A 2 16.51 -9.47 2.12
N PRO A 3 17.52 -10.34 2.32
CA PRO A 3 17.55 -11.66 1.71
C PRO A 3 16.40 -12.54 2.22
N LEU A 4 16.00 -13.55 1.44
CA LEU A 4 15.04 -14.56 1.89
C LEU A 4 15.63 -15.35 3.06
N GLY A 5 14.82 -15.56 4.11
CA GLY A 5 15.17 -16.35 5.28
C GLY A 5 14.78 -17.82 5.15
N GLN A 6 15.21 -18.64 6.14
CA GLN A 6 14.73 -20.01 6.25
C GLN A 6 13.20 -20.04 6.44
N GLY A 7 12.49 -20.77 5.58
CA GLY A 7 11.02 -20.86 5.61
C GLY A 7 10.30 -19.87 4.69
N ASP A 8 11.00 -18.89 4.12
CA ASP A 8 10.41 -18.06 3.08
C ASP A 8 10.23 -18.87 1.78
N PRO A 9 9.10 -18.72 1.07
CA PRO A 9 8.88 -19.40 -0.19
C PRO A 9 9.83 -18.87 -1.27
N LEU A 10 10.31 -19.77 -2.14
CA LEU A 10 11.13 -19.38 -3.29
C LEU A 10 10.26 -18.94 -4.48
N ARG A 11 8.99 -19.36 -4.49
CA ARG A 11 8.03 -19.07 -5.55
C ARG A 11 6.61 -18.98 -4.99
N LEU A 12 5.81 -18.06 -5.56
CA LEU A 12 4.37 -17.94 -5.32
C LEU A 12 3.67 -17.71 -6.66
N GLY A 13 2.82 -18.64 -7.04
CA GLY A 13 2.21 -18.65 -8.37
C GLY A 13 3.28 -18.52 -9.47
N PRO A 14 3.13 -17.56 -10.42
CA PRO A 14 4.10 -17.34 -11.49
C PRO A 14 5.37 -16.59 -11.02
N TYR A 15 5.40 -16.04 -9.81
CA TYR A 15 6.47 -15.16 -9.33
C TYR A 15 7.59 -15.92 -8.62
N ARG A 16 8.82 -15.79 -9.09
CA ARG A 16 10.04 -16.19 -8.38
C ARG A 16 10.40 -15.04 -7.40
N LEU A 17 10.60 -15.39 -6.12
CA LEU A 17 10.91 -14.43 -5.07
C LEU A 17 12.41 -14.23 -4.94
N HIS A 18 12.83 -12.98 -4.75
CA HIS A 18 14.23 -12.59 -4.70
C HIS A 18 14.65 -11.97 -3.36
N GLY A 19 13.70 -11.48 -2.56
CA GLY A 19 13.97 -10.90 -1.25
C GLY A 19 12.72 -10.35 -0.60
N VAL A 20 12.86 -9.93 0.65
CA VAL A 20 11.80 -9.36 1.48
C VAL A 20 11.83 -7.85 1.37
N LEU A 21 10.72 -7.23 0.95
CA LEU A 21 10.50 -5.78 0.91
C LEU A 21 10.08 -5.24 2.27
N GLY A 22 9.23 -5.98 2.98
CA GLY A 22 8.70 -5.61 4.29
C GLY A 22 8.04 -6.77 4.99
N GLU A 23 7.91 -6.64 6.32
CA GLU A 23 7.22 -7.58 7.19
C GLU A 23 6.42 -6.79 8.22
N GLY A 24 5.20 -7.22 8.48
CA GLY A 24 4.30 -6.55 9.43
C GLY A 24 3.18 -7.47 9.91
N GLY A 25 2.28 -6.95 10.73
CA GLY A 25 1.20 -7.70 11.37
C GLY A 25 0.21 -8.41 10.43
N MET A 26 0.22 -8.11 9.14
CA MET A 26 -0.65 -8.74 8.14
C MET A 26 0.10 -9.74 7.24
N GLY A 27 1.41 -9.90 7.41
CA GLY A 27 2.21 -10.80 6.60
C GLY A 27 3.50 -10.20 6.09
N LYS A 28 4.12 -10.91 5.15
CA LYS A 28 5.36 -10.50 4.49
C LYS A 28 5.10 -10.04 3.06
N VAL A 29 5.83 -9.03 2.63
CA VAL A 29 5.85 -8.56 1.24
C VAL A 29 7.20 -8.90 0.63
N TYR A 30 7.19 -9.60 -0.48
CA TYR A 30 8.37 -10.04 -1.20
C TYR A 30 8.54 -9.25 -2.50
N PHE A 31 9.77 -9.00 -2.89
CA PHE A 31 10.11 -8.66 -4.26
C PHE A 31 10.20 -9.95 -5.08
N GLY A 32 9.46 -10.02 -6.15
CA GLY A 32 9.47 -11.15 -7.07
C GLY A 32 9.42 -10.71 -8.52
N ALA A 33 9.65 -11.67 -9.42
CA ALA A 33 9.50 -11.46 -10.85
C ALA A 33 8.78 -12.67 -11.49
N ASP A 34 7.97 -12.42 -12.50
CA ASP A 34 7.35 -13.47 -13.31
C ASP A 34 8.33 -14.09 -14.32
N ALA A 35 7.88 -15.05 -15.12
CA ALA A 35 8.69 -15.70 -16.13
C ALA A 35 9.22 -14.77 -17.24
N ALA A 36 8.53 -13.65 -17.49
CA ALA A 36 9.00 -12.61 -18.40
C ALA A 36 9.95 -11.62 -17.74
N GLY A 37 10.30 -11.82 -16.46
CA GLY A 37 11.15 -10.94 -15.67
C GLY A 37 10.42 -9.70 -15.14
N ARG A 38 9.11 -9.54 -15.33
CA ARG A 38 8.37 -8.36 -14.87
C ARG A 38 8.30 -8.35 -13.34
N PRO A 39 8.74 -7.25 -12.70
CA PRO A 39 8.80 -7.18 -11.25
C PRO A 39 7.42 -7.02 -10.61
N ALA A 40 7.25 -7.66 -9.45
CA ALA A 40 6.04 -7.57 -8.63
C ALA A 40 6.37 -7.46 -7.15
N ALA A 41 5.51 -6.80 -6.38
CA ALA A 41 5.45 -6.91 -4.94
C ALA A 41 4.43 -8.00 -4.58
N VAL A 42 4.88 -9.08 -3.94
CA VAL A 42 4.04 -10.23 -3.62
C VAL A 42 3.83 -10.31 -2.11
N LYS A 43 2.62 -10.00 -1.67
CA LYS A 43 2.22 -10.01 -0.26
C LYS A 43 1.61 -11.35 0.09
N VAL A 44 2.18 -12.03 1.08
CA VAL A 44 1.63 -13.26 1.66
C VAL A 44 0.87 -12.91 2.91
N LEU A 45 -0.35 -13.39 3.00
CA LEU A 45 -1.16 -13.22 4.22
C LEU A 45 -0.74 -14.22 5.28
N LEU A 46 -0.92 -13.84 6.54
CA LEU A 46 -0.70 -14.74 7.66
C LEU A 46 -1.62 -15.96 7.56
N PRO A 47 -1.13 -17.19 7.88
CA PRO A 47 -1.92 -18.42 7.78
C PRO A 47 -3.22 -18.37 8.58
N GLU A 48 -3.24 -17.65 9.72
CA GLU A 48 -4.41 -17.49 10.57
C GLU A 48 -5.56 -16.80 9.86
N LEU A 49 -5.26 -15.88 8.93
CA LEU A 49 -6.25 -15.20 8.09
C LEU A 49 -6.79 -16.10 6.97
N ALA A 50 -6.04 -17.13 6.60
CA ALA A 50 -6.43 -18.11 5.58
C ALA A 50 -7.44 -19.14 6.08
N HIS A 51 -7.48 -19.39 7.39
CA HIS A 51 -8.37 -20.39 8.00
C HIS A 51 -9.77 -19.85 8.29
N ASP A 52 -9.99 -18.53 8.19
CA ASP A 52 -11.31 -17.90 8.29
C ASP A 52 -11.92 -17.75 6.89
N GLY A 53 -12.86 -18.64 6.53
CA GLY A 53 -13.49 -18.64 5.21
C GLY A 53 -14.16 -17.30 4.86
N HIS A 54 -14.74 -16.58 5.84
CA HIS A 54 -15.34 -15.26 5.60
C HIS A 54 -14.30 -14.20 5.28
N LEU A 55 -13.14 -14.24 5.95
CA LEU A 55 -12.02 -13.32 5.65
C LEU A 55 -11.41 -13.65 4.28
N ALA A 56 -11.29 -14.92 3.93
CA ALA A 56 -10.78 -15.36 2.65
C ALA A 56 -11.68 -14.92 1.47
N ASP A 57 -12.99 -15.16 1.57
CA ASP A 57 -13.98 -14.73 0.55
C ASP A 57 -14.03 -13.20 0.38
N ARG A 58 -13.90 -12.46 1.48
CA ARG A 58 -13.84 -11.01 1.43
C ARG A 58 -12.55 -10.53 0.75
N PHE A 59 -11.41 -11.09 1.11
CA PHE A 59 -10.13 -10.81 0.49
C PHE A 59 -10.18 -10.99 -1.03
N LEU A 60 -10.80 -12.11 -1.51
CA LEU A 60 -10.97 -12.34 -2.95
C LEU A 60 -11.84 -11.29 -3.62
N ARG A 61 -12.97 -10.95 -3.01
CA ARG A 61 -13.87 -9.93 -3.58
C ARG A 61 -13.16 -8.58 -3.68
N GLU A 62 -12.50 -8.15 -2.61
CA GLU A 62 -11.76 -6.90 -2.59
C GLU A 62 -10.58 -6.93 -3.57
N ALA A 63 -9.83 -8.04 -3.68
CA ALA A 63 -8.76 -8.20 -4.64
C ALA A 63 -9.26 -8.13 -6.10
N ARG A 64 -10.39 -8.77 -6.41
CA ARG A 64 -11.03 -8.68 -7.75
C ARG A 64 -11.51 -7.26 -8.06
N THR A 65 -12.09 -6.57 -7.07
CA THR A 65 -12.51 -5.18 -7.26
C THR A 65 -11.29 -4.27 -7.42
N ALA A 66 -10.21 -4.50 -6.67
CA ALA A 66 -8.95 -3.76 -6.82
C ALA A 66 -8.29 -3.99 -8.20
N GLN A 67 -8.45 -5.18 -8.81
CA GLN A 67 -8.01 -5.42 -10.20
C GLN A 67 -8.76 -4.55 -11.24
N ALA A 68 -9.99 -4.16 -10.94
CA ALA A 68 -10.77 -3.28 -11.81
C ALA A 68 -10.40 -1.80 -11.68
N VAL A 69 -9.59 -1.41 -10.68
CA VAL A 69 -9.12 -0.03 -10.54
C VAL A 69 -8.08 0.28 -11.61
N THR A 70 -8.42 1.17 -12.54
CA THR A 70 -7.55 1.56 -13.66
C THR A 70 -6.78 2.85 -13.42
N SER A 71 -6.90 3.47 -12.21
CA SER A 71 -6.21 4.71 -11.88
C SER A 71 -4.69 4.54 -11.91
N GLN A 72 -4.01 5.46 -12.59
CA GLN A 72 -2.54 5.50 -12.62
C GLN A 72 -1.92 5.86 -11.25
N GLY A 73 -2.74 6.33 -10.32
CA GLY A 73 -2.31 6.70 -8.96
C GLY A 73 -2.19 5.52 -7.99
N VAL A 74 -2.50 4.28 -8.39
CA VAL A 74 -2.36 3.09 -7.55
C VAL A 74 -1.40 2.07 -8.16
N ALA A 75 -0.79 1.22 -7.33
CA ALA A 75 -0.12 0.01 -7.79
C ALA A 75 -1.19 -1.01 -8.20
N HIS A 76 -1.20 -1.41 -9.47
CA HIS A 76 -2.22 -2.32 -9.99
C HIS A 76 -2.07 -3.73 -9.40
N VAL A 77 -3.19 -4.37 -9.08
CA VAL A 77 -3.22 -5.79 -8.70
C VAL A 77 -3.02 -6.64 -9.95
N LEU A 78 -1.95 -7.43 -9.96
CA LEU A 78 -1.56 -8.29 -11.09
C LEU A 78 -2.19 -9.67 -11.00
N ALA A 79 -2.20 -10.25 -9.78
CA ALA A 79 -2.76 -11.57 -9.51
C ALA A 79 -3.05 -11.73 -8.02
N ALA A 80 -3.95 -12.65 -7.68
CA ALA A 80 -4.21 -13.06 -6.31
C ALA A 80 -4.59 -14.54 -6.30
N GLU A 81 -4.18 -15.28 -5.26
CA GLU A 81 -4.51 -16.68 -5.05
C GLU A 81 -4.80 -16.93 -3.57
N LEU A 82 -5.84 -17.69 -3.29
CA LEU A 82 -6.18 -18.13 -1.93
C LEU A 82 -6.01 -19.62 -1.72
N GLU A 83 -6.04 -20.40 -2.80
CA GLU A 83 -5.92 -21.83 -2.75
C GLU A 83 -4.45 -22.24 -2.55
N GLY A 84 -4.18 -23.42 -2.00
CA GLY A 84 -2.79 -23.90 -1.80
C GLY A 84 -2.15 -23.57 -0.45
N GLY A 85 -2.91 -23.12 0.54
CA GLY A 85 -2.45 -23.01 1.94
C GLY A 85 -1.63 -21.76 2.29
N ARG A 86 -1.30 -20.93 1.31
CA ARG A 86 -0.63 -19.63 1.51
C ARG A 86 -1.28 -18.57 0.62
N PRO A 87 -2.31 -17.87 1.08
CA PRO A 87 -2.94 -16.79 0.31
C PRO A 87 -1.94 -15.68 0.02
N TRP A 88 -1.92 -15.22 -1.24
CA TRP A 88 -1.05 -14.13 -1.65
C TRP A 88 -1.74 -13.20 -2.67
N ILE A 89 -1.28 -11.97 -2.72
CA ILE A 89 -1.63 -10.98 -3.74
C ILE A 89 -0.34 -10.40 -4.33
N ALA A 90 -0.28 -10.31 -5.63
CA ALA A 90 0.81 -9.66 -6.35
C ALA A 90 0.32 -8.33 -6.91
N THR A 91 1.09 -7.27 -6.69
CA THR A 91 0.86 -5.94 -7.24
C THR A 91 2.04 -5.48 -8.05
N GLU A 92 1.83 -4.47 -8.89
CA GLU A 92 2.90 -3.75 -9.58
C GLU A 92 3.97 -3.31 -8.57
N PHE A 93 5.24 -3.62 -8.87
CA PHE A 93 6.35 -3.12 -8.08
C PHE A 93 6.67 -1.68 -8.48
N LEU A 94 6.61 -0.76 -7.53
CA LEU A 94 6.92 0.65 -7.72
C LEU A 94 8.32 0.94 -7.19
N ALA A 95 9.22 1.30 -8.09
CA ALA A 95 10.60 1.62 -7.74
C ALA A 95 10.73 3.09 -7.33
N GLY A 96 10.53 3.36 -6.05
CA GLY A 96 10.65 4.71 -5.47
C GLY A 96 10.80 4.64 -3.96
N PRO A 97 11.20 5.73 -3.29
CA PRO A 97 11.09 5.83 -1.84
C PRO A 97 9.62 5.94 -1.43
N THR A 98 9.29 5.42 -0.26
CA THR A 98 8.01 5.77 0.38
C THR A 98 8.03 7.23 0.80
N LEU A 99 6.86 7.83 1.00
CA LEU A 99 6.77 9.18 1.56
C LEU A 99 7.40 9.26 2.96
N ASP A 100 7.28 8.17 3.73
CA ASP A 100 7.93 8.03 5.03
C ASP A 100 9.46 8.09 4.92
N ASP A 101 10.06 7.27 4.03
CA ASP A 101 11.49 7.31 3.73
C ASP A 101 11.95 8.71 3.26
N ALA A 102 11.15 9.32 2.37
CA ALA A 102 11.49 10.60 1.78
C ALA A 102 11.52 11.73 2.81
N VAL A 103 10.48 11.83 3.65
CA VAL A 103 10.39 12.87 4.69
C VAL A 103 11.43 12.63 5.79
N THR A 104 11.63 11.38 6.19
CA THR A 104 12.65 11.04 7.21
C THR A 104 14.07 11.39 6.72
N ARG A 105 14.36 11.14 5.45
CA ARG A 105 15.72 11.33 4.90
C ARG A 105 16.00 12.74 4.40
N PHE A 106 15.02 13.40 3.80
CA PHE A 106 15.21 14.68 3.12
C PHE A 106 14.49 15.84 3.84
N GLY A 107 13.75 15.56 4.90
CA GLY A 107 12.93 16.54 5.63
C GLY A 107 11.55 16.77 5.01
N PRO A 108 10.77 17.69 5.60
CA PRO A 108 9.44 18.04 5.14
C PRO A 108 9.43 18.54 3.69
N LEU A 109 8.34 18.26 2.99
CA LEU A 109 8.15 18.72 1.62
C LEU A 109 7.73 20.19 1.58
N GLY A 110 8.23 20.94 0.59
CA GLY A 110 7.79 22.31 0.36
C GLY A 110 6.33 22.43 -0.09
N ASP A 111 5.73 23.62 0.04
CA ASP A 111 4.31 23.92 -0.23
C ASP A 111 3.83 23.36 -1.59
N ALA A 112 4.56 23.63 -2.67
CA ALA A 112 4.19 23.17 -4.00
C ALA A 112 4.15 21.64 -4.10
N ALA A 113 5.09 20.93 -3.44
CA ALA A 113 5.13 19.48 -3.42
C ALA A 113 3.99 18.87 -2.59
N VAL A 114 3.65 19.48 -1.46
CA VAL A 114 2.50 19.07 -0.63
C VAL A 114 1.19 19.27 -1.37
N ARG A 115 1.00 20.38 -2.08
CA ARG A 115 -0.20 20.62 -2.90
C ARG A 115 -0.32 19.62 -4.04
N GLU A 116 0.78 19.32 -4.71
CA GLU A 116 0.76 18.30 -5.77
C GLU A 116 0.49 16.89 -5.21
N LEU A 117 1.08 16.57 -4.05
CA LEU A 117 0.78 15.33 -3.32
C LEU A 117 -0.71 15.25 -2.98
N ALA A 118 -1.29 16.32 -2.42
CA ALA A 118 -2.70 16.40 -2.08
C ALA A 118 -3.59 16.20 -3.31
N ARG A 119 -3.30 16.94 -4.41
CA ARG A 119 -4.06 16.85 -5.65
C ARG A 119 -4.02 15.46 -6.26
N SER A 120 -2.83 14.86 -6.34
CA SER A 120 -2.64 13.54 -6.93
C SER A 120 -3.29 12.43 -6.10
N LEU A 121 -3.06 12.41 -4.78
CA LEU A 121 -3.65 11.39 -3.91
C LEU A 121 -5.17 11.54 -3.79
N ALA A 122 -5.70 12.77 -3.72
CA ALA A 122 -7.14 13.00 -3.68
C ALA A 122 -7.82 12.51 -4.97
N ARG A 123 -7.26 12.77 -6.15
CA ARG A 123 -7.78 12.22 -7.42
C ARG A 123 -7.73 10.70 -7.44
N THR A 124 -6.62 10.13 -6.99
CA THR A 124 -6.48 8.68 -6.88
C THR A 124 -7.55 8.07 -5.98
N LEU A 125 -7.80 8.67 -4.81
CA LEU A 125 -8.87 8.22 -3.90
C LEU A 125 -10.25 8.37 -4.52
N GLN A 126 -10.50 9.45 -5.26
CA GLN A 126 -11.76 9.62 -6.01
C GLN A 126 -11.97 8.48 -7.00
N ASP A 127 -10.95 8.15 -7.81
CA ASP A 127 -11.02 7.05 -8.77
C ASP A 127 -11.29 5.71 -8.07
N VAL A 128 -10.60 5.43 -6.96
CA VAL A 128 -10.82 4.23 -6.15
C VAL A 128 -12.25 4.17 -5.62
N HIS A 129 -12.76 5.27 -5.07
CA HIS A 129 -14.10 5.32 -4.49
C HIS A 129 -15.20 5.13 -5.54
N THR A 130 -14.99 5.54 -6.79
CA THR A 130 -15.96 5.28 -7.88
C THR A 130 -16.15 3.80 -8.18
N THR A 131 -15.18 2.94 -7.85
CA THR A 131 -15.30 1.48 -7.98
C THR A 131 -16.00 0.81 -6.78
N GLY A 132 -16.42 1.60 -5.78
CA GLY A 132 -16.99 1.10 -4.54
C GLY A 132 -15.97 0.63 -3.51
N LEU A 133 -14.66 0.75 -3.81
CA LEU A 133 -13.60 0.44 -2.85
C LEU A 133 -13.31 1.63 -1.92
N VAL A 134 -12.87 1.31 -0.70
CA VAL A 134 -12.26 2.23 0.26
C VAL A 134 -10.86 1.72 0.55
N HIS A 135 -9.85 2.59 0.53
CA HIS A 135 -8.45 2.18 0.71
C HIS A 135 -8.14 1.72 2.14
N ARG A 136 -8.69 2.40 3.15
CA ARG A 136 -8.65 2.08 4.59
C ARG A 136 -7.26 2.08 5.26
N ASP A 137 -6.17 2.23 4.50
CA ASP A 137 -4.79 2.23 5.01
C ASP A 137 -3.91 3.29 4.33
N VAL A 138 -4.44 4.49 4.10
CA VAL A 138 -3.67 5.61 3.59
C VAL A 138 -2.72 6.11 4.68
N LYS A 139 -1.40 5.97 4.44
CA LYS A 139 -0.34 6.36 5.39
C LYS A 139 0.97 6.58 4.64
N PRO A 140 1.96 7.29 5.20
CA PRO A 140 3.21 7.61 4.51
C PRO A 140 3.97 6.40 3.96
N PRO A 141 4.08 5.24 4.67
CA PRO A 141 4.69 4.04 4.11
C PRO A 141 3.96 3.45 2.90
N ASN A 142 2.67 3.75 2.72
CA ASN A 142 1.86 3.26 1.59
C ASN A 142 1.75 4.26 0.43
N VAL A 143 2.52 5.33 0.46
CA VAL A 143 2.67 6.28 -0.66
C VAL A 143 4.07 6.16 -1.22
N VAL A 144 4.23 5.70 -2.45
CA VAL A 144 5.51 5.61 -3.15
C VAL A 144 5.66 6.81 -4.07
N LEU A 145 6.78 7.51 -3.97
CA LEU A 145 7.11 8.64 -4.82
C LEU A 145 7.88 8.15 -6.06
N THR A 146 7.31 8.36 -7.24
CA THR A 146 7.90 7.96 -8.52
C THR A 146 8.14 9.16 -9.42
N SER A 147 8.91 9.00 -10.49
CA SER A 147 9.12 10.04 -11.51
C SER A 147 7.82 10.50 -12.19
N ARG A 148 6.74 9.70 -12.09
CA ARG A 148 5.40 10.01 -12.60
C ARG A 148 4.48 10.64 -11.54
N GLY A 149 4.95 10.79 -10.30
CA GLY A 149 4.18 11.30 -9.17
C GLY A 149 3.97 10.29 -8.05
N PRO A 150 3.23 10.67 -7.01
CA PRO A 150 2.91 9.80 -5.89
C PRO A 150 1.92 8.71 -6.31
N ARG A 151 2.13 7.49 -5.79
CA ARG A 151 1.27 6.33 -6.05
C ARG A 151 0.97 5.59 -4.75
N LEU A 152 -0.30 5.21 -4.57
CA LEU A 152 -0.74 4.41 -3.43
C LEU A 152 -0.45 2.93 -3.67
N ILE A 153 0.04 2.28 -2.63
CA ILE A 153 0.22 0.82 -2.58
C ILE A 153 -0.65 0.24 -1.46
N ASP A 154 -0.82 -1.07 -1.47
CA ASP A 154 -1.44 -1.83 -0.38
C ASP A 154 -2.84 -1.34 0.01
N PHE A 155 -3.84 -1.58 -0.84
CA PHE A 155 -5.24 -1.51 -0.42
C PHE A 155 -5.41 -2.31 0.86
N GLY A 156 -6.12 -1.77 1.85
CA GLY A 156 -6.41 -2.45 3.11
C GLY A 156 -7.34 -3.65 2.96
N ILE A 157 -7.14 -4.47 1.91
CA ILE A 157 -7.96 -5.63 1.51
C ILE A 157 -8.14 -6.64 2.66
N ALA A 158 -7.17 -6.73 3.56
CA ALA A 158 -7.26 -7.63 4.73
C ALA A 158 -7.86 -6.95 5.97
N ARG A 159 -8.28 -5.66 5.90
CA ARG A 159 -8.83 -4.93 7.05
C ARG A 159 -10.34 -5.10 7.17
N PRO A 160 -10.90 -5.30 8.39
CA PRO A 160 -12.35 -5.43 8.59
C PRO A 160 -13.09 -4.13 8.21
N GLU A 161 -14.30 -4.27 7.62
CA GLU A 161 -15.20 -3.14 7.33
C GLU A 161 -15.72 -2.45 8.58
N HIS A 162 -15.83 -3.20 9.67
CA HIS A 162 -16.13 -2.73 10.99
C HIS A 162 -14.81 -2.74 11.76
N GLY A 163 -14.37 -1.57 12.22
CA GLY A 163 -13.12 -1.41 12.98
C GLY A 163 -13.07 -2.33 14.20
N LEU A 164 -11.98 -2.28 14.94
CA LEU A 164 -11.68 -3.00 16.17
C LEU A 164 -12.45 -4.34 16.42
N THR A 165 -12.26 -5.35 15.61
CA THR A 165 -12.09 -6.67 16.19
C THR A 165 -10.63 -6.75 16.61
N LEU A 166 -10.35 -6.67 17.92
CA LEU A 166 -9.06 -7.10 18.44
C LEU A 166 -8.79 -8.44 17.77
N THR A 167 -7.78 -8.48 16.90
CA THR A 167 -7.32 -9.76 16.39
C THR A 167 -7.01 -10.62 17.59
N ARG A 168 -7.20 -11.95 17.53
CA ARG A 168 -6.82 -12.91 18.60
C ARG A 168 -5.39 -12.70 19.09
N THR A 169 -4.58 -11.91 18.37
CA THR A 169 -3.20 -11.50 18.67
C THR A 169 -3.09 -10.17 19.42
N GLY A 170 -4.20 -9.51 19.81
CA GLY A 170 -4.17 -8.22 20.52
C GLY A 170 -3.71 -7.03 19.65
N GLN A 171 -3.57 -7.20 18.35
CA GLN A 171 -3.14 -6.12 17.45
C GLN A 171 -4.32 -5.23 17.07
N ILE A 172 -4.12 -3.92 17.17
CA ILE A 172 -5.07 -2.90 16.74
C ILE A 172 -4.92 -2.75 15.22
N PRO A 173 -5.98 -3.02 14.40
CA PRO A 173 -5.88 -3.01 12.94
C PRO A 173 -5.84 -1.60 12.34
N VAL A 174 -5.60 -0.58 13.14
CA VAL A 174 -5.50 0.84 12.74
C VAL A 174 -4.06 1.30 12.89
N THR A 175 -3.53 2.02 11.89
CA THR A 175 -2.23 2.67 12.03
C THR A 175 -2.39 3.90 12.92
N PRO A 176 -1.75 3.94 14.12
CA PRO A 176 -1.92 5.05 15.07
C PRO A 176 -1.59 6.39 14.42
N GLY A 177 -2.44 7.39 14.63
CA GLY A 177 -2.26 8.75 14.11
C GLY A 177 -2.68 8.97 12.65
N TYR A 178 -2.97 7.90 11.88
CA TYR A 178 -3.41 8.01 10.48
C TYR A 178 -4.82 7.47 10.24
N GLY A 179 -5.29 6.51 11.01
CA GLY A 179 -6.65 5.98 10.89
C GLY A 179 -7.69 6.97 11.42
N ALA A 180 -8.86 7.02 10.79
CA ALA A 180 -9.95 7.92 11.14
C ALA A 180 -10.64 7.53 12.47
N PRO A 181 -11.32 8.47 13.16
CA PRO A 181 -12.04 8.20 14.41
C PRO A 181 -13.00 7.02 14.33
N GLU A 182 -13.76 6.90 13.26
CA GLU A 182 -14.68 5.78 13.04
C GLU A 182 -13.98 4.43 12.93
N GLN A 183 -12.74 4.40 12.40
CA GLN A 183 -11.91 3.19 12.37
C GLN A 183 -11.45 2.81 13.79
N VAL A 184 -11.03 3.80 14.58
CA VAL A 184 -10.62 3.61 15.97
C VAL A 184 -11.78 3.13 16.82
N LEU A 185 -12.99 3.66 16.60
CA LEU A 185 -14.20 3.32 17.35
C LEU A 185 -14.90 2.04 16.89
N GLY A 186 -14.39 1.34 15.89
CA GLY A 186 -15.04 0.14 15.40
C GLY A 186 -16.32 0.36 14.63
N ARG A 187 -16.55 1.57 14.13
CA ARG A 187 -17.75 1.93 13.37
C ARG A 187 -17.59 1.56 11.89
N ARG A 188 -18.67 1.69 11.13
CA ARG A 188 -18.63 1.48 9.67
C ARG A 188 -17.68 2.48 9.01
N VAL A 189 -16.74 1.97 8.22
CA VAL A 189 -15.71 2.73 7.52
C VAL A 189 -16.12 2.97 6.08
N GLY A 190 -16.21 4.23 5.68
CA GLY A 190 -16.54 4.65 4.32
C GLY A 190 -15.44 5.51 3.68
N PRO A 191 -15.67 6.04 2.47
CA PRO A 191 -14.72 6.89 1.73
C PRO A 191 -14.16 8.07 2.53
N ALA A 192 -14.95 8.65 3.42
CA ALA A 192 -14.54 9.77 4.27
C ALA A 192 -13.38 9.42 5.23
N ALA A 193 -13.18 8.13 5.56
CA ALA A 193 -12.05 7.70 6.37
C ALA A 193 -10.72 7.91 5.63
N ASP A 194 -10.68 7.65 4.32
CA ASP A 194 -9.49 7.89 3.49
C ASP A 194 -9.15 9.38 3.40
N VAL A 195 -10.16 10.26 3.46
CA VAL A 195 -9.94 11.72 3.48
C VAL A 195 -9.30 12.18 4.78
N PHE A 196 -9.72 11.63 5.93
CA PHE A 196 -9.04 11.86 7.20
C PHE A 196 -7.58 11.42 7.14
N SER A 197 -7.35 10.20 6.67
CA SER A 197 -6.01 9.64 6.51
C SER A 197 -5.15 10.45 5.53
N LEU A 198 -5.74 10.95 4.44
CA LEU A 198 -5.08 11.88 3.51
C LEU A 198 -4.64 13.16 4.24
N GLY A 199 -5.50 13.78 5.05
CA GLY A 199 -5.14 14.93 5.88
C GLY A 199 -3.93 14.65 6.76
N ALA A 200 -3.89 13.49 7.43
CA ALA A 200 -2.79 13.08 8.29
C ALA A 200 -1.48 12.85 7.50
N VAL A 201 -1.56 12.25 6.30
CA VAL A 201 -0.41 12.07 5.39
C VAL A 201 0.14 13.41 4.92
N LEU A 202 -0.71 14.36 4.57
CA LEU A 202 -0.31 15.69 4.13
C LEU A 202 0.30 16.51 5.27
N ALA A 203 -0.26 16.42 6.49
CA ALA A 203 0.31 17.06 7.67
C ALA A 203 1.72 16.52 7.96
N PHE A 204 1.93 15.20 7.87
CA PHE A 204 3.24 14.58 7.99
C PHE A 204 4.20 15.06 6.89
N ALA A 205 3.74 15.08 5.64
CA ALA A 205 4.56 15.52 4.51
C ALA A 205 5.03 16.97 4.65
N ALA A 206 4.16 17.86 5.17
CA ALA A 206 4.43 19.28 5.34
C ALA A 206 5.20 19.61 6.63
N GLY A 207 4.93 18.86 7.72
CA GLY A 207 5.46 19.17 9.05
C GLY A 207 6.60 18.26 9.51
N GLY A 208 6.85 17.14 8.81
CA GLY A 208 7.89 16.16 9.18
C GLY A 208 7.54 15.28 10.39
N ARG A 209 6.35 15.44 10.96
CA ARG A 209 5.87 14.69 12.14
C ARG A 209 4.37 14.42 12.04
N PRO A 210 3.88 13.33 12.68
CA PRO A 210 2.44 13.03 12.71
C PRO A 210 1.63 14.16 13.34
N ALA A 211 0.39 14.33 12.88
CA ALA A 211 -0.57 15.31 13.44
C ALA A 211 -1.14 14.88 14.80
N TYR A 212 -1.07 13.59 15.13
CA TYR A 212 -1.48 13.04 16.42
C TYR A 212 -0.32 12.25 17.00
N THR A 213 0.07 12.58 18.23
CA THR A 213 1.19 11.95 18.94
C THR A 213 0.77 11.64 20.38
N GLY A 214 1.48 10.72 21.02
CA GLY A 214 1.24 10.34 22.40
C GLY A 214 2.33 9.41 22.89
N ALA A 215 2.48 9.27 24.21
CA ALA A 215 3.48 8.38 24.83
C ALA A 215 3.18 6.90 24.54
N GLU A 216 1.90 6.55 24.43
CA GLU A 216 1.40 5.21 24.20
C GLU A 216 0.45 5.20 23.01
N ILE A 217 0.30 4.04 22.35
CA ILE A 217 -0.63 3.88 21.22
C ILE A 217 -2.05 4.27 21.62
N THR A 218 -2.50 3.91 22.80
CA THR A 218 -3.82 4.26 23.34
C THR A 218 -4.03 5.76 23.48
N ALA A 219 -2.98 6.50 23.88
CA ALA A 219 -3.03 7.96 23.92
C ALA A 219 -3.17 8.56 22.53
N VAL A 220 -2.42 8.07 21.54
CA VAL A 220 -2.57 8.51 20.14
C VAL A 220 -3.99 8.26 19.62
N LEU A 221 -4.55 7.06 19.90
CA LEU A 221 -5.92 6.73 19.49
C LEU A 221 -6.96 7.61 20.17
N TYR A 222 -6.77 7.94 21.45
CA TYR A 222 -7.63 8.88 22.17
C TYR A 222 -7.59 10.28 21.53
N GLU A 223 -6.39 10.78 21.20
CA GLU A 223 -6.23 12.06 20.52
C GLU A 223 -6.88 12.08 19.13
N VAL A 224 -6.80 10.99 18.37
CA VAL A 224 -7.50 10.87 17.08
C VAL A 224 -9.02 11.03 17.25
N VAL A 225 -9.60 10.47 18.30
CA VAL A 225 -11.06 10.50 18.54
C VAL A 225 -11.51 11.83 19.14
N HIS A 226 -10.75 12.38 20.10
CA HIS A 226 -11.20 13.48 20.96
C HIS A 226 -10.39 14.76 20.82
N GLY A 227 -9.10 14.66 20.45
CA GLY A 227 -8.19 15.79 20.35
C GLY A 227 -8.22 16.47 18.98
N GLU A 228 -7.56 17.61 18.89
CA GLU A 228 -7.34 18.33 17.63
C GLU A 228 -5.98 17.93 17.01
N PRO A 229 -5.83 17.99 15.66
CA PRO A 229 -4.55 17.72 15.02
C PRO A 229 -3.52 18.79 15.36
N ASP A 230 -2.32 18.38 15.76
CA ASP A 230 -1.21 19.32 15.90
C ASP A 230 -0.64 19.69 14.51
N LEU A 231 -1.03 20.85 14.04
CA LEU A 231 -0.57 21.44 12.77
C LEU A 231 0.48 22.54 12.99
N GLY A 232 1.09 22.65 14.18
CA GLY A 232 2.06 23.68 14.50
C GLY A 232 3.29 23.69 13.57
N ALA A 233 3.73 22.52 13.12
CA ALA A 233 4.83 22.38 12.16
C ALA A 233 4.41 22.55 10.68
N VAL A 234 3.11 22.58 10.39
CA VAL A 234 2.58 22.77 9.03
C VAL A 234 2.58 24.26 8.67
N PRO A 235 3.12 24.65 7.50
CA PRO A 235 3.03 26.03 7.02
C PRO A 235 1.58 26.55 6.99
N GLU A 236 1.37 27.78 7.44
CA GLU A 236 0.04 28.38 7.58
C GLU A 236 -0.76 28.32 6.27
N ALA A 237 -0.11 28.57 5.14
CA ALA A 237 -0.70 28.52 3.81
C ALA A 237 -1.31 27.14 3.43
N LEU A 238 -0.94 26.06 4.12
CA LEU A 238 -1.48 24.70 3.91
C LEU A 238 -2.55 24.32 4.93
N ARG A 239 -2.64 24.99 6.09
CA ARG A 239 -3.55 24.58 7.16
C ARG A 239 -5.02 24.62 6.73
N HIS A 240 -5.43 25.62 5.93
CA HIS A 240 -6.81 25.72 5.42
C HIS A 240 -7.20 24.52 4.52
N LEU A 241 -6.22 23.91 3.84
CA LEU A 241 -6.44 22.70 3.04
C LEU A 241 -6.62 21.45 3.93
N LEU A 242 -5.90 21.39 5.05
CA LEU A 242 -5.81 20.20 5.89
C LEU A 242 -6.90 20.12 6.96
N ILE A 243 -7.21 21.24 7.62
CA ILE A 243 -8.16 21.31 8.74
C ILE A 243 -9.50 20.62 8.42
N PRO A 244 -10.16 20.86 7.28
CA PRO A 244 -11.44 20.20 6.98
C PRO A 244 -11.38 18.68 6.90
N CYS A 245 -10.21 18.12 6.55
CA CYS A 245 -10.02 16.67 6.46
C CYS A 245 -10.10 15.98 7.84
N PHE A 246 -9.79 16.72 8.92
CA PHE A 246 -9.75 16.21 10.28
C PHE A 246 -11.09 16.30 11.04
N ALA A 247 -12.17 16.73 10.39
CA ALA A 247 -13.48 16.74 11.02
C ALA A 247 -13.81 15.36 11.63
N LYS A 248 -14.26 15.36 12.90
CA LYS A 248 -14.56 14.10 13.61
C LYS A 248 -15.78 13.40 13.02
N ASP A 249 -16.79 14.17 12.61
CA ASP A 249 -17.91 13.66 11.84
C ASP A 249 -17.47 13.39 10.38
N PRO A 250 -17.55 12.14 9.91
CA PRO A 250 -17.22 11.80 8.52
C PRO A 250 -18.00 12.60 7.48
N ALA A 251 -19.26 12.99 7.80
CA ALA A 251 -20.11 13.76 6.89
C ALA A 251 -19.67 15.21 6.71
N ALA A 252 -18.90 15.75 7.66
CA ALA A 252 -18.37 17.11 7.60
C ALA A 252 -17.05 17.21 6.82
N ARG A 253 -16.43 16.07 6.43
CA ARG A 253 -15.20 16.06 5.66
C ARG A 253 -15.46 16.36 4.19
N PRO A 254 -14.53 17.04 3.49
CA PRO A 254 -14.65 17.29 2.07
C PRO A 254 -14.61 15.99 1.26
N LEU A 255 -15.20 15.98 0.07
CA LEU A 255 -15.00 14.92 -0.91
C LEU A 255 -13.56 15.00 -1.46
N PRO A 256 -12.97 13.86 -1.90
CA PRO A 256 -11.62 13.86 -2.48
C PRO A 256 -11.45 14.88 -3.62
N GLY A 257 -12.45 15.02 -4.51
CA GLY A 257 -12.43 16.01 -5.58
C GLY A 257 -12.29 17.46 -5.08
N GLN A 258 -12.97 17.80 -3.99
CA GLN A 258 -12.87 19.12 -3.37
C GLN A 258 -11.48 19.38 -2.78
N VAL A 259 -10.85 18.34 -2.18
CA VAL A 259 -9.45 18.43 -1.71
C VAL A 259 -8.51 18.67 -2.90
N ALA A 260 -8.72 17.95 -4.01
CA ALA A 260 -7.91 18.12 -5.21
C ALA A 260 -8.02 19.52 -5.84
N GLU A 261 -9.22 20.10 -5.84
CA GLU A 261 -9.49 21.47 -6.29
C GLU A 261 -8.86 22.51 -5.38
N ALA A 262 -9.02 22.38 -4.07
CA ALA A 262 -8.45 23.29 -3.08
C ALA A 262 -6.91 23.25 -3.08
N ALA A 263 -6.32 22.13 -3.44
CA ALA A 263 -4.87 21.96 -3.59
C ALA A 263 -4.32 22.50 -4.92
N ALA A 264 -5.16 22.94 -5.85
CA ALA A 264 -4.70 23.45 -7.14
C ALA A 264 -3.74 24.65 -6.93
N ALA A 265 -2.54 24.54 -7.51
CA ALA A 265 -1.55 25.59 -7.52
C ALA A 265 -1.10 25.87 -8.95
N PRO A 266 -0.77 27.14 -9.29
CA PRO A 266 -0.16 27.44 -10.59
C PRO A 266 1.24 26.81 -10.66
N GLY A 267 1.55 26.07 -11.73
CA GLY A 267 2.87 25.49 -11.95
C GLY A 267 2.86 24.16 -12.70
N ARG A 268 4.05 23.65 -13.03
CA ARG A 268 4.20 22.33 -13.66
C ARG A 268 4.58 21.29 -12.60
N PRO A 269 3.65 20.43 -12.17
CA PRO A 269 3.86 19.46 -11.07
C PRO A 269 4.95 18.42 -11.39
N GLU A 270 5.15 18.10 -12.68
CA GLU A 270 6.09 17.07 -13.11
C GLU A 270 7.57 17.30 -12.73
N LYS A 271 7.96 18.55 -12.47
CA LYS A 271 9.35 18.87 -12.07
C LYS A 271 9.63 18.54 -10.60
N LEU A 272 8.60 18.50 -9.75
CA LEU A 272 8.77 18.32 -8.31
C LEU A 272 9.39 16.95 -7.94
N TRP A 273 9.03 15.91 -8.68
CA TRP A 273 9.49 14.54 -8.45
C TRP A 273 10.73 14.16 -9.29
N LYS A 274 11.24 15.09 -10.11
CA LYS A 274 12.36 14.86 -11.04
C LYS A 274 13.60 15.67 -10.72
N SER A 275 13.57 16.54 -9.73
CA SER A 275 14.66 17.46 -9.40
C SER A 275 15.05 17.40 -7.94
N GLY A 276 16.28 17.85 -7.64
CA GLY A 276 16.85 17.84 -6.30
C GLY A 276 17.15 16.44 -5.75
N PRO A 277 17.60 16.33 -4.48
CA PRO A 277 18.04 15.07 -3.89
C PRO A 277 16.98 13.97 -3.92
N LEU A 278 15.71 14.31 -3.72
CA LEU A 278 14.60 13.35 -3.81
C LEU A 278 14.40 12.84 -5.25
N GLY A 279 14.49 13.73 -6.25
CA GLY A 279 14.42 13.32 -7.65
C GLY A 279 15.59 12.42 -8.08
N ASP A 280 16.79 12.65 -7.53
CA ASP A 280 17.96 11.80 -7.75
C ASP A 280 17.75 10.40 -7.16
N GLU A 281 17.25 10.31 -5.94
CA GLU A 281 16.90 9.05 -5.27
C GLU A 281 15.84 8.26 -6.06
N ILE A 282 14.79 8.93 -6.54
CA ILE A 282 13.74 8.29 -7.35
C ILE A 282 14.37 7.70 -8.61
N ARG A 283 15.17 8.47 -9.37
CA ARG A 283 15.84 7.98 -10.58
C ARG A 283 16.77 6.80 -10.31
N GLN A 284 17.54 6.86 -9.22
CA GLN A 284 18.44 5.79 -8.83
C GLN A 284 17.68 4.48 -8.53
N ARG A 285 16.57 4.55 -7.80
CA ARG A 285 15.75 3.35 -7.50
C ARG A 285 15.09 2.80 -8.76
N GLU A 286 14.57 3.65 -9.65
CA GLU A 286 14.00 3.24 -10.93
C GLU A 286 15.03 2.55 -11.83
N ALA A 287 16.24 3.12 -11.92
CA ALA A 287 17.34 2.52 -12.69
C ALA A 287 17.79 1.16 -12.11
N ALA A 288 17.89 1.06 -10.77
CA ALA A 288 18.23 -0.20 -10.10
C ALA A 288 17.19 -1.31 -10.36
N ALA A 289 15.90 -0.96 -10.33
CA ALA A 289 14.83 -1.91 -10.64
C ALA A 289 14.89 -2.41 -12.09
N THR A 290 15.20 -1.52 -13.04
CA THR A 290 15.40 -1.87 -14.46
C THR A 290 16.60 -2.79 -14.65
N ALA A 291 17.70 -2.57 -13.93
CA ALA A 291 18.90 -3.40 -14.00
C ALA A 291 18.68 -4.83 -13.46
N VAL A 292 17.83 -5.00 -12.46
CA VAL A 292 17.43 -6.33 -11.95
C VAL A 292 16.62 -7.08 -13.01
N HIS A 293 15.73 -6.39 -13.71
CA HIS A 293 14.93 -6.95 -14.79
C HIS A 293 15.80 -7.51 -15.94
N THR A 294 16.89 -6.82 -16.33
CA THR A 294 17.78 -7.25 -17.41
C THR A 294 18.76 -8.36 -17.02
N ARG A 295 18.96 -8.61 -15.73
CA ARG A 295 19.89 -9.65 -15.22
C ARG A 295 19.24 -11.01 -14.91
N ALA A 296 17.95 -11.19 -15.08
CA ALA A 296 17.31 -12.48 -14.92
C ALA A 296 17.91 -13.44 -15.97
N PRO A 297 18.56 -14.56 -15.59
CA PRO A 297 19.11 -15.50 -16.57
C PRO A 297 17.98 -16.11 -17.37
N PRO A 298 18.17 -16.41 -18.68
CA PRO A 298 17.22 -17.15 -19.46
C PRO A 298 16.93 -18.50 -18.78
N GLU A 299 15.66 -18.88 -18.72
CA GLU A 299 15.28 -20.20 -18.19
C GLU A 299 16.07 -21.28 -18.92
N THR A 300 16.86 -22.06 -18.18
CA THR A 300 17.38 -23.32 -18.70
C THR A 300 16.17 -24.20 -18.98
N PRO A 301 15.94 -24.62 -20.23
CA PRO A 301 14.80 -25.49 -20.53
C PRO A 301 14.94 -26.74 -19.70
N MET A 302 13.97 -27.04 -18.85
CA MET A 302 13.88 -28.29 -18.14
C MET A 302 13.87 -29.42 -19.21
N GLY A 303 14.94 -30.18 -19.23
CA GLY A 303 15.08 -31.32 -20.12
C GLY A 303 13.83 -32.19 -19.98
N ARG A 304 13.21 -32.49 -21.11
CA ARG A 304 12.14 -33.50 -21.20
C ARG A 304 12.66 -34.79 -20.57
N LEU A 305 12.17 -35.14 -19.40
CA LEU A 305 12.26 -36.49 -18.89
C LEU A 305 11.49 -37.39 -19.86
N SER A 306 12.22 -38.03 -20.78
CA SER A 306 11.68 -39.09 -21.61
C SER A 306 11.42 -40.29 -20.71
N VAL A 307 10.16 -40.50 -20.39
CA VAL A 307 9.69 -41.77 -19.86
C VAL A 307 9.80 -42.80 -21.00
N ARG A 308 10.92 -43.53 -21.06
CA ARG A 308 10.98 -44.77 -21.84
C ARG A 308 10.10 -45.78 -21.13
N GLY A 309 8.97 -46.08 -21.77
CA GLY A 309 8.15 -47.24 -21.41
C GLY A 309 8.94 -48.54 -21.51
N ARG A 310 8.80 -49.40 -20.51
CA ARG A 310 8.89 -50.85 -20.68
C ARG A 310 7.49 -51.41 -20.50
N ALA A 311 6.92 -51.82 -21.63
CA ALA A 311 5.88 -52.81 -21.65
C ALA A 311 6.57 -54.19 -21.41
N ASP A 312 5.92 -54.98 -20.65
CA ASP A 312 5.87 -56.46 -20.57
C ASP A 312 5.52 -56.80 -19.11
N ALA A 313 4.59 -57.62 -18.75
CA ALA A 313 3.92 -58.73 -19.31
C ALA A 313 2.76 -59.09 -18.36
N PHE A 314 1.73 -59.62 -18.93
CA PHE A 314 0.64 -60.37 -18.31
C PHE A 314 1.05 -61.31 -17.17
N TYR A 315 0.21 -61.42 -16.12
CA TYR A 315 -0.32 -62.76 -15.69
C TYR A 315 -1.63 -62.54 -14.92
N VAL A 316 -2.66 -63.25 -15.38
CA VAL A 316 -3.92 -63.63 -14.77
C VAL A 316 -3.63 -64.74 -13.75
N ILE A 317 -4.36 -64.75 -12.62
CA ILE A 317 -4.99 -65.91 -11.98
C ILE A 317 -5.37 -65.54 -10.52
N GLY A 318 -6.61 -65.82 -10.18
CA GLY A 318 -7.11 -66.16 -8.89
C GLY A 318 -8.30 -65.34 -8.44
#